data_4ff85e726ff7bf501f221b11991b0aef
#
_entry.id   4ff85e726ff7bf501f221b11991b0aef
#
_cell.length_a   1.000
_cell.length_b   1.000
_cell.length_c   1.000
_cell.angle_alpha   90.00
_cell.angle_beta   90.00
_cell.angle_gamma   90.00
#
_symmetry.space_group_name_H-M   'P 1'
#
loop_
_entity.id
_entity.type
_entity.pdbx_description
1 polymer ?
#
loop_
_entity_poly.entity_id
_entity_poly.type
_entity_poly.pdbx_seq_one_letter_code
_entity_poly.pdbx_strand_id
1 'polypeptide(L)'
;SRHHTEVAGEVIRQAIQKAGIRPNQIKAIAFSQGPGLGPCLRTGATAARAMASYLNIPLIGINHSVAHIEIGKLITGAKDPVTLYVSGGNTIVSAYEDKYYRVFGETLDIAIGNCLDVFAREAGLKQSPSDPFGAIVERLADKGTNLIPLPFTIKGMDLSFSGLLTAAVEALHSGKCSLEDVCFSLQETAFSMLTEVTERALAHTEKPEVLLTGGVAANKRLQSMLTVVANEHNARFNVVPKEYALDNGAMIAWTGTLAYKHSITTPIENSTVKLKWRLDQVPVPWIQGE
;
A
#
# COMPACT_ATOMS: atom_id res chain seq x y z
N SER A 1 -2.37 -11.63 -15.69
CA SER A 1 -3.17 -10.84 -16.67
C SER A 1 -4.31 -11.65 -17.28
N ARG A 2 -4.10 -12.91 -17.69
CA ARG A 2 -5.15 -13.75 -18.29
C ARG A 2 -6.42 -13.79 -17.43
N HIS A 3 -6.29 -14.11 -16.15
CA HIS A 3 -7.39 -14.10 -15.20
C HIS A 3 -8.14 -12.76 -15.18
N HIS A 4 -7.45 -11.62 -15.16
CA HIS A 4 -8.09 -10.29 -15.19
C HIS A 4 -8.97 -10.10 -16.43
N THR A 5 -8.47 -10.55 -17.60
CA THR A 5 -9.22 -10.45 -18.86
C THR A 5 -10.48 -11.34 -18.84
N GLU A 6 -10.36 -12.54 -18.27
CA GLU A 6 -11.48 -13.50 -18.18
C GLU A 6 -12.60 -13.05 -17.26
N VAL A 7 -12.26 -12.36 -16.15
CA VAL A 7 -13.23 -12.02 -15.08
C VAL A 7 -13.70 -10.56 -15.10
N ALA A 8 -13.03 -9.66 -15.83
CA ALA A 8 -13.31 -8.22 -15.75
C ALA A 8 -14.79 -7.86 -16.02
N GLY A 9 -15.35 -8.40 -17.09
CA GLY A 9 -16.76 -8.14 -17.45
C GLY A 9 -17.75 -8.59 -16.38
N GLU A 10 -17.51 -9.79 -15.81
CA GLU A 10 -18.37 -10.33 -14.77
C GLU A 10 -18.28 -9.54 -13.47
N VAL A 11 -17.07 -9.15 -13.05
CA VAL A 11 -16.86 -8.33 -11.85
C VAL A 11 -17.56 -6.98 -11.98
N ILE A 12 -17.46 -6.31 -13.15
CA ILE A 12 -18.15 -5.05 -13.41
C ILE A 12 -19.67 -5.23 -13.33
N ARG A 13 -20.22 -6.27 -13.97
CA ARG A 13 -21.64 -6.57 -13.94
C ARG A 13 -22.14 -6.78 -12.51
N GLN A 14 -21.43 -7.57 -11.72
CA GLN A 14 -21.74 -7.83 -10.30
C GLN A 14 -21.69 -6.55 -9.46
N ALA A 15 -20.71 -5.68 -9.68
CA ALA A 15 -20.60 -4.41 -8.95
C ALA A 15 -21.82 -3.51 -9.21
N ILE A 16 -22.26 -3.37 -10.48
CA ILE A 16 -23.43 -2.58 -10.85
C ILE A 16 -24.71 -3.18 -10.24
N GLN A 17 -24.85 -4.51 -10.29
CA GLN A 17 -26.00 -5.21 -9.70
C GLN A 17 -26.07 -5.04 -8.18
N LYS A 18 -24.93 -5.23 -7.47
CA LYS A 18 -24.84 -5.04 -6.01
C LYS A 18 -25.14 -3.60 -5.59
N ALA A 19 -24.75 -2.64 -6.41
CA ALA A 19 -25.04 -1.23 -6.18
C ALA A 19 -26.54 -0.89 -6.39
N GLY A 20 -27.33 -1.77 -7.02
CA GLY A 20 -28.74 -1.54 -7.30
C GLY A 20 -29.00 -0.40 -8.29
N ILE A 21 -28.00 -0.06 -9.14
CA ILE A 21 -28.08 1.05 -10.09
C ILE A 21 -28.17 0.54 -11.53
N ARG A 22 -28.67 1.40 -12.41
CA ARG A 22 -28.60 1.18 -13.87
C ARG A 22 -27.34 1.83 -14.46
N PRO A 23 -26.75 1.28 -15.53
CA PRO A 23 -25.55 1.85 -16.16
C PRO A 23 -25.68 3.36 -16.51
N ASN A 24 -26.84 3.81 -16.92
CA ASN A 24 -27.08 5.23 -17.25
C ASN A 24 -27.09 6.18 -16.04
N GLN A 25 -27.02 5.66 -14.82
CA GLN A 25 -26.90 6.45 -13.60
C GLN A 25 -25.44 6.71 -13.20
N ILE A 26 -24.48 6.01 -13.85
CA ILE A 26 -23.06 6.22 -13.63
C ILE A 26 -22.66 7.57 -14.23
N LYS A 27 -21.89 8.37 -13.50
CA LYS A 27 -21.50 9.74 -13.89
C LYS A 27 -20.06 9.86 -14.37
N ALA A 28 -19.20 8.92 -13.98
CA ALA A 28 -17.79 8.87 -14.39
C ALA A 28 -17.26 7.45 -14.21
N ILE A 29 -16.18 7.11 -14.92
CA ILE A 29 -15.43 5.86 -14.77
C ILE A 29 -14.04 6.19 -14.24
N ALA A 30 -13.71 5.72 -13.05
CA ALA A 30 -12.36 5.77 -12.51
C ALA A 30 -11.64 4.43 -12.73
N PHE A 31 -10.36 4.50 -13.03
CA PHE A 31 -9.53 3.30 -13.20
C PHE A 31 -8.12 3.52 -12.67
N SER A 32 -7.46 2.45 -12.22
CA SER A 32 -6.05 2.50 -11.86
C SER A 32 -5.21 2.70 -13.12
N GLN A 33 -4.69 3.92 -13.31
CA GLN A 33 -3.82 4.24 -14.43
C GLN A 33 -2.37 3.82 -14.17
N GLY A 34 -1.99 3.72 -12.91
CA GLY A 34 -0.66 3.30 -12.43
C GLY A 34 -0.37 3.81 -11.01
N PRO A 35 0.80 3.46 -10.45
CA PRO A 35 1.73 2.45 -10.94
C PRO A 35 1.19 1.03 -10.83
N GLY A 36 1.87 0.05 -11.47
CA GLY A 36 1.51 -1.36 -11.35
C GLY A 36 1.93 -2.23 -12.53
N LEU A 37 1.48 -3.48 -12.50
CA LEU A 37 1.79 -4.47 -13.53
C LEU A 37 1.10 -4.14 -14.85
N GLY A 38 1.88 -3.89 -15.89
CA GLY A 38 1.40 -3.42 -17.19
C GLY A 38 0.26 -4.23 -17.80
N PRO A 39 0.31 -5.57 -17.83
CA PRO A 39 -0.79 -6.37 -18.36
C PRO A 39 -2.10 -6.22 -17.58
N CYS A 40 -2.04 -6.09 -16.24
CA CYS A 40 -3.22 -5.89 -15.39
C CYS A 40 -3.80 -4.49 -15.59
N LEU A 41 -2.93 -3.46 -15.57
CA LEU A 41 -3.33 -2.07 -15.82
C LEU A 41 -4.00 -1.91 -17.19
N ARG A 42 -3.45 -2.53 -18.25
CA ARG A 42 -4.04 -2.46 -19.59
C ARG A 42 -5.42 -3.08 -19.66
N THR A 43 -5.64 -4.21 -18.98
CA THR A 43 -6.99 -4.82 -18.93
C THR A 43 -8.01 -3.86 -18.29
N GLY A 44 -7.67 -3.29 -17.14
CA GLY A 44 -8.53 -2.31 -16.44
C GLY A 44 -8.77 -1.06 -17.29
N ALA A 45 -7.72 -0.49 -17.89
CA ALA A 45 -7.82 0.69 -18.75
C ALA A 45 -8.68 0.45 -20.00
N THR A 46 -8.59 -0.74 -20.62
CA THR A 46 -9.41 -1.09 -21.79
C THR A 46 -10.89 -1.18 -21.40
N ALA A 47 -11.22 -1.85 -20.30
CA ALA A 47 -12.59 -1.93 -19.82
C ALA A 47 -13.14 -0.54 -19.47
N ALA A 48 -12.35 0.27 -18.77
CA ALA A 48 -12.76 1.63 -18.37
C ALA A 48 -13.02 2.55 -19.59
N ARG A 49 -12.15 2.53 -20.58
CA ARG A 49 -12.32 3.27 -21.85
C ARG A 49 -13.58 2.84 -22.60
N ALA A 50 -13.78 1.54 -22.74
CA ALA A 50 -14.95 1.00 -23.42
C ALA A 50 -16.25 1.46 -22.75
N MET A 51 -16.31 1.39 -21.42
CA MET A 51 -17.48 1.84 -20.65
C MET A 51 -17.68 3.37 -20.74
N ALA A 52 -16.62 4.15 -20.56
CA ALA A 52 -16.70 5.61 -20.63
C ALA A 52 -17.16 6.08 -22.01
N SER A 53 -16.62 5.50 -23.09
CA SER A 53 -17.02 5.80 -24.47
C SER A 53 -18.46 5.38 -24.74
N TYR A 54 -18.88 4.17 -24.34
CA TYR A 54 -20.23 3.68 -24.57
C TYR A 54 -21.29 4.50 -23.84
N LEU A 55 -21.02 4.91 -22.60
CA LEU A 55 -21.94 5.70 -21.76
C LEU A 55 -21.80 7.22 -22.02
N ASN A 56 -20.84 7.64 -22.83
CA ASN A 56 -20.50 9.05 -23.07
C ASN A 56 -20.31 9.86 -21.78
N ILE A 57 -19.47 9.35 -20.86
CA ILE A 57 -19.19 9.94 -19.55
C ILE A 57 -17.68 10.09 -19.35
N PRO A 58 -17.24 10.99 -18.42
CA PRO A 58 -15.85 11.22 -18.14
C PRO A 58 -15.08 9.98 -17.69
N LEU A 59 -13.83 9.87 -18.14
CA LEU A 59 -12.84 8.91 -17.68
C LEU A 59 -11.86 9.57 -16.71
N ILE A 60 -11.44 8.87 -15.67
CA ILE A 60 -10.55 9.42 -14.63
C ILE A 60 -9.47 8.41 -14.31
N GLY A 61 -8.22 8.74 -14.63
CA GLY A 61 -7.05 7.94 -14.31
C GLY A 61 -6.54 8.22 -12.90
N ILE A 62 -6.48 7.20 -12.06
CA ILE A 62 -6.12 7.30 -10.66
C ILE A 62 -4.75 6.71 -10.40
N ASN A 63 -3.94 7.42 -9.59
CA ASN A 63 -2.72 6.86 -9.03
C ASN A 63 -3.06 5.89 -7.89
N HIS A 64 -2.56 4.68 -8.00
CA HIS A 64 -2.84 3.58 -7.08
C HIS A 64 -2.41 3.88 -5.63
N SER A 65 -1.23 4.48 -5.44
CA SER A 65 -0.72 4.81 -4.11
C SER A 65 -1.52 5.94 -3.46
N VAL A 66 -1.93 6.96 -4.22
CA VAL A 66 -2.85 8.00 -3.74
C VAL A 66 -4.16 7.38 -3.29
N ALA A 67 -4.69 6.40 -4.05
CA ALA A 67 -5.95 5.76 -3.71
C ALA A 67 -5.89 5.00 -2.37
N HIS A 68 -4.78 4.35 -2.05
CA HIS A 68 -4.58 3.72 -0.74
C HIS A 68 -4.59 4.72 0.42
N ILE A 69 -3.99 5.90 0.23
CA ILE A 69 -4.00 6.96 1.24
C ILE A 69 -5.41 7.52 1.41
N GLU A 70 -6.07 7.88 0.30
CA GLU A 70 -7.39 8.52 0.35
C GLU A 70 -8.48 7.60 0.91
N ILE A 71 -8.48 6.31 0.58
CA ILE A 71 -9.43 5.38 1.18
C ILE A 71 -9.11 5.17 2.67
N GLY A 72 -7.84 5.15 3.05
CA GLY A 72 -7.42 5.07 4.43
C GLY A 72 -7.92 6.26 5.24
N LYS A 73 -7.75 7.48 4.74
CA LYS A 73 -8.29 8.71 5.36
C LYS A 73 -9.81 8.65 5.50
N LEU A 74 -10.53 8.21 4.46
CA LEU A 74 -11.97 8.09 4.51
C LEU A 74 -12.43 7.16 5.64
N ILE A 75 -11.85 5.97 5.69
CA ILE A 75 -12.32 4.89 6.58
C ILE A 75 -11.91 5.14 8.04
N THR A 76 -10.73 5.72 8.28
CA THR A 76 -10.24 5.99 9.64
C THR A 76 -10.63 7.37 10.18
N GLY A 77 -11.07 8.27 9.31
CA GLY A 77 -11.34 9.66 9.64
C GLY A 77 -10.07 10.52 9.83
N ALA A 78 -8.88 9.99 9.46
CA ALA A 78 -7.64 10.74 9.48
C ALA A 78 -7.70 11.94 8.53
N LYS A 79 -7.19 13.08 8.97
CA LYS A 79 -7.24 14.34 8.21
C LYS A 79 -5.92 14.63 7.49
N ASP A 80 -4.84 14.69 8.26
CA ASP A 80 -3.52 15.09 7.80
C ASP A 80 -2.40 14.21 8.40
N PRO A 81 -2.36 12.91 8.04
CA PRO A 81 -1.41 11.97 8.62
C PRO A 81 -0.05 11.98 7.91
N VAL A 82 1.01 11.61 8.68
CA VAL A 82 2.13 10.88 8.10
C VAL A 82 1.63 9.48 7.77
N THR A 83 1.78 9.06 6.53
CA THR A 83 1.30 7.76 6.06
C THR A 83 2.47 6.81 5.83
N LEU A 84 2.44 5.65 6.48
CA LEU A 84 3.26 4.49 6.15
C LEU A 84 2.44 3.53 5.27
N TYR A 85 2.78 3.46 3.99
CA TYR A 85 2.18 2.53 3.02
C TYR A 85 3.11 1.35 2.79
N VAL A 86 2.69 0.16 3.23
CA VAL A 86 3.49 -1.08 3.20
C VAL A 86 2.73 -2.22 2.54
N SER A 87 3.23 -2.69 1.40
CA SER A 87 2.61 -3.75 0.60
C SER A 87 3.66 -4.67 -0.02
N GLY A 88 3.23 -5.63 -0.83
CA GLY A 88 4.14 -6.46 -1.62
C GLY A 88 4.95 -5.69 -2.66
N GLY A 89 4.44 -4.55 -3.14
CA GLY A 89 5.08 -3.73 -4.17
C GLY A 89 5.61 -2.38 -3.69
N ASN A 90 5.16 -1.89 -2.54
CA ASN A 90 5.49 -0.55 -2.05
C ASN A 90 5.89 -0.56 -0.58
N THR A 91 6.86 0.28 -0.25
CA THR A 91 7.21 0.68 1.11
C THR A 91 7.54 2.16 1.05
N ILE A 92 6.62 3.00 1.51
CA ILE A 92 6.69 4.45 1.33
C ILE A 92 6.21 5.13 2.63
N VAL A 93 6.99 6.09 3.11
CA VAL A 93 6.59 7.06 4.14
C VAL A 93 6.32 8.39 3.45
N SER A 94 5.13 8.92 3.61
CA SER A 94 4.71 10.17 2.94
C SER A 94 3.81 11.02 3.83
N ALA A 95 3.76 12.32 3.53
CA ALA A 95 2.81 13.25 4.12
C ALA A 95 2.34 14.26 3.07
N TYR A 96 1.15 14.82 3.27
CA TYR A 96 0.64 15.86 2.39
C TYR A 96 1.36 17.17 2.64
N GLU A 97 1.84 17.81 1.56
CA GLU A 97 2.51 19.10 1.58
C GLU A 97 2.41 19.77 0.19
N ASP A 98 2.01 21.00 0.14
CA ASP A 98 1.93 21.81 -1.09
C ASP A 98 1.21 21.11 -2.25
N LYS A 99 0.01 20.62 -2.01
CA LYS A 99 -0.87 19.92 -3.01
C LYS A 99 -0.39 18.56 -3.47
N TYR A 100 0.65 17.99 -2.86
CA TYR A 100 1.19 16.68 -3.18
C TYR A 100 1.38 15.83 -1.93
N TYR A 101 1.36 14.53 -2.08
CA TYR A 101 1.92 13.64 -1.08
C TYR A 101 3.43 13.56 -1.30
N ARG A 102 4.19 14.27 -0.45
CA ARG A 102 5.66 14.22 -0.48
C ARG A 102 6.14 12.90 0.09
N VAL A 103 7.12 12.29 -0.57
CA VAL A 103 7.79 11.07 -0.10
C VAL A 103 8.96 11.48 0.77
N PHE A 104 8.91 11.12 2.05
CA PHE A 104 9.99 11.34 3.01
C PHE A 104 10.98 10.19 2.99
N GLY A 105 10.53 8.95 2.81
CA GLY A 105 11.36 7.77 2.68
C GLY A 105 10.67 6.67 1.89
N GLU A 106 11.44 5.90 1.13
CA GLU A 106 10.94 4.77 0.36
C GLU A 106 11.97 3.62 0.36
N THR A 107 11.55 2.43 -0.06
CA THR A 107 12.52 1.36 -0.26
C THR A 107 13.36 1.60 -1.49
N LEU A 108 14.68 1.40 -1.35
CA LEU A 108 15.66 1.51 -2.44
C LEU A 108 15.74 0.25 -3.32
N ASP A 109 15.19 -0.86 -2.83
CA ASP A 109 15.34 -2.16 -3.49
C ASP A 109 14.02 -2.96 -3.51
N ILE A 110 13.71 -3.73 -2.49
CA ILE A 110 12.49 -4.54 -2.43
C ILE A 110 11.52 -3.98 -1.37
N ALA A 111 10.22 -4.10 -1.63
CA ALA A 111 9.22 -3.75 -0.65
C ALA A 111 9.21 -4.74 0.52
N ILE A 112 8.84 -4.28 1.71
CA ILE A 112 8.82 -5.11 2.92
C ILE A 112 7.91 -6.34 2.77
N GLY A 113 6.74 -6.21 2.14
CA GLY A 113 5.86 -7.36 1.93
C GLY A 113 6.52 -8.42 1.04
N ASN A 114 7.21 -8.01 -0.03
CA ASN A 114 7.97 -8.93 -0.86
C ASN A 114 9.17 -9.55 -0.12
N CYS A 115 9.84 -8.80 0.75
CA CYS A 115 10.91 -9.32 1.61
C CYS A 115 10.40 -10.49 2.47
N LEU A 116 9.27 -10.31 3.16
CA LEU A 116 8.65 -11.35 3.98
C LEU A 116 8.17 -12.55 3.13
N ASP A 117 7.60 -12.30 1.95
CA ASP A 117 7.10 -13.33 1.04
C ASP A 117 8.25 -14.18 0.45
N VAL A 118 9.37 -13.56 0.08
CA VAL A 118 10.55 -14.27 -0.42
C VAL A 118 11.17 -15.10 0.69
N PHE A 119 11.38 -14.51 1.87
CA PHE A 119 11.89 -15.25 3.03
C PHE A 119 11.03 -16.48 3.35
N ALA A 120 9.71 -16.32 3.39
CA ALA A 120 8.80 -17.42 3.69
C ALA A 120 8.89 -18.57 2.67
N ARG A 121 9.08 -18.24 1.38
CA ARG A 121 9.29 -19.25 0.32
C ARG A 121 10.62 -19.98 0.48
N GLU A 122 11.70 -19.25 0.76
CA GLU A 122 13.03 -19.85 1.04
C GLU A 122 13.00 -20.74 2.29
N ALA A 123 12.17 -20.39 3.28
CA ALA A 123 11.92 -21.21 4.46
C ALA A 123 11.00 -22.42 4.22
N GLY A 124 10.55 -22.65 2.98
CA GLY A 124 9.65 -23.76 2.63
C GLY A 124 8.23 -23.65 3.19
N LEU A 125 7.81 -22.46 3.63
CA LEU A 125 6.47 -22.23 4.15
C LEU A 125 5.42 -22.30 3.03
N LYS A 126 4.22 -22.77 3.37
CA LYS A 126 3.13 -22.92 2.40
C LYS A 126 2.01 -21.92 2.74
N GLN A 127 1.70 -21.06 1.81
CA GLN A 127 0.57 -20.12 1.95
C GLN A 127 -0.75 -20.72 1.46
N SER A 128 -1.84 -20.15 1.94
CA SER A 128 -3.20 -20.36 1.42
C SER A 128 -3.91 -19.01 1.27
N PRO A 129 -5.07 -18.93 0.60
CA PRO A 129 -5.84 -17.69 0.50
C PRO A 129 -6.23 -17.09 1.87
N SER A 130 -6.45 -17.94 2.88
CA SER A 130 -6.76 -17.54 4.26
C SER A 130 -5.52 -17.24 5.10
N ASP A 131 -4.33 -17.68 4.67
CA ASP A 131 -3.10 -17.66 5.45
C ASP A 131 -1.91 -17.20 4.58
N PRO A 132 -1.78 -15.88 4.32
CA PRO A 132 -0.71 -15.32 3.52
C PRO A 132 0.64 -15.42 4.25
N PHE A 133 1.75 -15.40 3.51
CA PHE A 133 3.10 -15.53 4.07
C PHE A 133 3.38 -14.56 5.21
N GLY A 134 2.99 -13.29 5.09
CA GLY A 134 3.19 -12.32 6.16
C GLY A 134 2.56 -12.72 7.49
N ALA A 135 1.34 -13.30 7.47
CA ALA A 135 0.68 -13.79 8.68
C ALA A 135 1.35 -15.06 9.25
N ILE A 136 1.91 -15.92 8.37
CA ILE A 136 2.65 -17.09 8.82
C ILE A 136 3.96 -16.67 9.50
N VAL A 137 4.70 -15.73 8.90
CA VAL A 137 5.94 -15.19 9.48
C VAL A 137 5.64 -14.53 10.83
N GLU A 138 4.57 -13.73 10.96
CA GLU A 138 4.14 -13.11 12.20
C GLU A 138 3.92 -14.16 13.31
N ARG A 139 3.13 -15.21 13.04
CA ARG A 139 2.87 -16.28 14.03
C ARG A 139 4.10 -17.08 14.42
N LEU A 140 5.07 -17.23 13.53
CA LEU A 140 6.35 -17.86 13.86
C LEU A 140 7.22 -16.90 14.69
N ALA A 141 7.24 -15.62 14.33
CA ALA A 141 7.95 -14.58 15.06
C ALA A 141 7.46 -14.45 16.51
N ASP A 142 6.16 -14.60 16.75
CA ASP A 142 5.57 -14.57 18.11
C ASP A 142 6.10 -15.69 19.02
N LYS A 143 6.70 -16.75 18.47
CA LYS A 143 7.30 -17.85 19.21
C LYS A 143 8.81 -17.71 19.38
N GLY A 144 9.45 -16.83 18.61
CA GLY A 144 10.86 -16.56 18.71
C GLY A 144 11.20 -15.79 19.99
N THR A 145 12.33 -16.09 20.58
CA THR A 145 12.79 -15.48 21.84
C THR A 145 14.19 -14.89 21.74
N ASN A 146 14.97 -15.31 20.77
CA ASN A 146 16.35 -14.89 20.61
C ASN A 146 16.49 -13.95 19.38
N LEU A 147 16.93 -12.72 19.64
CA LEU A 147 17.22 -11.77 18.57
C LEU A 147 18.58 -12.09 17.94
N ILE A 148 18.56 -12.45 16.66
CA ILE A 148 19.73 -12.69 15.85
C ILE A 148 20.18 -11.35 15.25
N PRO A 149 21.46 -10.96 15.32
CA PRO A 149 21.94 -9.75 14.66
C PRO A 149 21.74 -9.82 13.14
N LEU A 150 20.91 -8.97 12.60
CA LEU A 150 20.66 -8.83 11.17
C LEU A 150 20.98 -7.39 10.71
N PRO A 151 21.31 -7.17 9.43
CA PRO A 151 21.61 -5.84 8.91
C PRO A 151 20.45 -4.85 9.09
N PHE A 152 20.74 -3.71 9.69
CA PHE A 152 19.82 -2.58 9.84
C PHE A 152 20.29 -1.47 8.90
N THR A 153 19.61 -1.28 7.76
CA THR A 153 20.10 -0.41 6.69
C THR A 153 19.09 0.68 6.34
N ILE A 154 19.34 1.89 6.86
CA ILE A 154 18.65 3.14 6.49
C ILE A 154 19.70 4.10 5.91
N LYS A 155 19.39 4.69 4.75
CA LYS A 155 20.23 5.71 4.09
C LYS A 155 19.45 7.03 4.01
N GLY A 156 19.75 7.94 4.93
CA GLY A 156 18.90 9.12 5.15
C GLY A 156 17.56 8.69 5.74
N MET A 157 16.51 8.76 4.94
CA MET A 157 15.18 8.22 5.28
C MET A 157 14.74 7.06 4.39
N ASP A 158 15.59 6.62 3.48
CA ASP A 158 15.32 5.48 2.60
C ASP A 158 15.77 4.15 3.21
N LEU A 159 15.05 3.09 2.88
CA LEU A 159 15.19 1.77 3.46
C LEU A 159 15.76 0.76 2.44
N SER A 160 16.52 -0.21 2.90
CA SER A 160 17.01 -1.31 2.07
C SER A 160 16.78 -2.65 2.78
N PHE A 161 16.01 -3.53 2.16
CA PHE A 161 15.62 -4.82 2.72
C PHE A 161 16.32 -6.02 2.06
N SER A 162 17.00 -5.84 0.92
CA SER A 162 17.65 -6.96 0.23
C SER A 162 18.78 -7.58 1.05
N GLY A 163 19.62 -6.76 1.69
CA GLY A 163 20.67 -7.25 2.58
C GLY A 163 20.13 -7.94 3.83
N LEU A 164 19.04 -7.39 4.40
CA LEU A 164 18.32 -7.99 5.53
C LEU A 164 17.76 -9.36 5.16
N LEU A 165 17.09 -9.47 4.00
CA LEU A 165 16.55 -10.73 3.48
C LEU A 165 17.66 -11.78 3.30
N THR A 166 18.76 -11.40 2.63
CA THR A 166 19.89 -12.32 2.40
C THR A 166 20.44 -12.86 3.70
N ALA A 167 20.70 -11.98 4.68
CA ALA A 167 21.23 -12.40 5.98
C ALA A 167 20.26 -13.30 6.75
N ALA A 168 18.94 -13.03 6.68
CA ALA A 168 17.92 -13.89 7.32
C ALA A 168 17.88 -15.29 6.67
N VAL A 169 17.98 -15.39 5.34
CA VAL A 169 18.03 -16.66 4.61
C VAL A 169 19.32 -17.42 4.96
N GLU A 170 20.46 -16.75 5.02
CA GLU A 170 21.74 -17.36 5.45
C GLU A 170 21.68 -17.87 6.89
N ALA A 171 21.10 -17.09 7.81
CA ALA A 171 20.90 -17.51 9.20
C ALA A 171 20.05 -18.79 9.29
N LEU A 172 18.94 -18.85 8.53
CA LEU A 172 18.08 -20.02 8.43
C LEU A 172 18.85 -21.25 7.93
N HIS A 173 19.56 -21.13 6.81
CA HIS A 173 20.28 -22.24 6.19
C HIS A 173 21.51 -22.68 6.99
N SER A 174 22.02 -21.85 7.89
CA SER A 174 23.14 -22.22 8.78
C SER A 174 22.80 -23.36 9.74
N GLY A 175 21.50 -23.58 10.01
CA GLY A 175 21.01 -24.56 10.98
C GLY A 175 21.35 -24.25 12.44
N LYS A 176 21.89 -23.06 12.72
CA LYS A 176 22.30 -22.62 14.08
C LYS A 176 21.18 -21.93 14.85
N CYS A 177 20.15 -21.48 14.16
CA CYS A 177 19.04 -20.73 14.71
C CYS A 177 17.72 -21.45 14.40
N SER A 178 16.74 -21.32 15.30
CA SER A 178 15.38 -21.81 15.02
C SER A 178 14.70 -20.96 13.95
N LEU A 179 13.77 -21.53 13.23
CA LEU A 179 12.97 -20.78 12.24
C LEU A 179 12.20 -19.64 12.92
N GLU A 180 11.70 -19.87 14.12
CA GLU A 180 11.00 -18.90 14.95
C GLU A 180 11.88 -17.69 15.30
N ASP A 181 13.12 -17.93 15.71
CA ASP A 181 14.07 -16.86 16.05
C ASP A 181 14.48 -16.07 14.80
N VAL A 182 14.63 -16.72 13.65
CA VAL A 182 14.89 -16.00 12.38
C VAL A 182 13.70 -15.15 11.96
N CYS A 183 12.47 -15.68 12.04
CA CYS A 183 11.25 -14.92 11.77
C CYS A 183 11.10 -13.72 12.71
N PHE A 184 11.35 -13.91 14.01
CA PHE A 184 11.35 -12.87 15.02
C PHE A 184 12.36 -11.78 14.69
N SER A 185 13.60 -12.14 14.43
CA SER A 185 14.68 -11.20 14.15
C SER A 185 14.48 -10.43 12.85
N LEU A 186 14.00 -11.09 11.80
CA LEU A 186 13.65 -10.46 10.53
C LEU A 186 12.54 -9.43 10.73
N GLN A 187 11.47 -9.81 11.43
CA GLN A 187 10.32 -8.93 11.71
C GLN A 187 10.74 -7.72 12.56
N GLU A 188 11.42 -7.95 13.70
CA GLU A 188 11.84 -6.88 14.60
C GLU A 188 12.77 -5.89 13.89
N THR A 189 13.77 -6.38 13.15
CA THR A 189 14.72 -5.52 12.44
C THR A 189 14.01 -4.70 11.36
N ALA A 190 13.22 -5.35 10.51
CA ALA A 190 12.52 -4.66 9.42
C ALA A 190 11.51 -3.61 9.95
N PHE A 191 10.76 -3.95 10.99
CA PHE A 191 9.75 -3.05 11.54
C PHE A 191 10.36 -1.91 12.36
N SER A 192 11.50 -2.14 13.02
CA SER A 192 12.26 -1.06 13.64
C SER A 192 12.75 -0.05 12.60
N MET A 193 13.22 -0.49 11.44
CA MET A 193 13.59 0.40 10.34
C MET A 193 12.40 1.22 9.85
N LEU A 194 11.22 0.60 9.64
CA LEU A 194 10.01 1.28 9.21
C LEU A 194 9.53 2.30 10.26
N THR A 195 9.56 1.91 11.52
CA THR A 195 9.13 2.75 12.65
C THR A 195 10.03 3.96 12.78
N GLU A 196 11.36 3.78 12.72
CA GLU A 196 12.33 4.88 12.79
C GLU A 196 12.12 5.91 11.68
N VAL A 197 11.95 5.47 10.42
CA VAL A 197 11.74 6.41 9.30
C VAL A 197 10.39 7.12 9.44
N THR A 198 9.36 6.42 9.91
CA THR A 198 8.04 7.02 10.16
C THR A 198 8.10 8.05 11.28
N GLU A 199 8.82 7.76 12.36
CA GLU A 199 9.04 8.68 13.47
C GLU A 199 9.80 9.93 13.05
N ARG A 200 10.88 9.78 12.26
CA ARG A 200 11.63 10.92 11.70
C ARG A 200 10.73 11.82 10.84
N ALA A 201 9.86 11.22 10.01
CA ALA A 201 8.91 11.98 9.20
C ALA A 201 7.88 12.69 10.09
N LEU A 202 7.39 12.04 11.13
CA LEU A 202 6.45 12.62 12.09
C LEU A 202 7.06 13.80 12.84
N ALA A 203 8.28 13.64 13.37
CA ALA A 203 9.01 14.68 14.05
C ALA A 203 9.34 15.89 13.14
N HIS A 204 9.64 15.62 11.86
CA HIS A 204 9.95 16.67 10.90
C HIS A 204 8.71 17.47 10.47
N THR A 205 7.58 16.80 10.28
CA THR A 205 6.35 17.41 9.75
C THR A 205 5.42 17.91 10.83
N GLU A 206 5.63 17.50 12.08
CA GLU A 206 4.76 17.81 13.23
C GLU A 206 3.27 17.47 12.99
N LYS A 207 3.00 16.49 12.10
CA LYS A 207 1.64 16.08 11.80
C LYS A 207 0.96 15.42 13.01
N PRO A 208 -0.35 15.67 13.23
CA PRO A 208 -1.06 15.19 14.41
C PRO A 208 -1.47 13.71 14.32
N GLU A 209 -1.16 13.02 13.23
CA GLU A 209 -1.66 11.68 12.96
C GLU A 209 -0.64 10.82 12.22
N VAL A 210 -0.69 9.51 12.50
CA VAL A 210 -0.02 8.47 11.72
C VAL A 210 -1.09 7.58 11.10
N LEU A 211 -0.98 7.27 9.81
CA LEU A 211 -1.83 6.34 9.07
C LEU A 211 -1.02 5.16 8.54
N LEU A 212 -1.39 3.95 8.95
CA LEU A 212 -0.79 2.72 8.44
C LEU A 212 -1.74 2.06 7.44
N THR A 213 -1.27 1.80 6.21
CA THR A 213 -2.05 1.19 5.12
C THR A 213 -1.23 0.18 4.30
N GLY A 214 -1.91 -0.62 3.49
CA GLY A 214 -1.31 -1.70 2.69
C GLY A 214 -1.40 -3.08 3.35
N GLY A 215 -1.06 -4.13 2.62
CA GLY A 215 -1.25 -5.51 3.09
C GLY A 215 -0.48 -5.86 4.36
N VAL A 216 0.72 -5.28 4.55
CA VAL A 216 1.55 -5.51 5.76
C VAL A 216 0.99 -4.76 6.98
N ALA A 217 0.10 -3.79 6.78
CA ALA A 217 -0.56 -3.05 7.86
C ALA A 217 -1.36 -3.94 8.82
N ALA A 218 -1.75 -5.14 8.40
CA ALA A 218 -2.44 -6.10 9.24
C ALA A 218 -1.58 -6.66 10.39
N ASN A 219 -0.24 -6.58 10.27
CA ASN A 219 0.70 -7.12 11.26
C ASN A 219 0.60 -6.36 12.60
N LYS A 220 0.34 -7.11 13.67
CA LYS A 220 0.10 -6.54 15.01
C LYS A 220 1.35 -5.97 15.66
N ARG A 221 2.51 -6.56 15.37
CA ARG A 221 3.78 -6.05 15.91
C ARG A 221 4.10 -4.66 15.33
N LEU A 222 3.94 -4.48 14.03
CA LEU A 222 4.11 -3.18 13.38
C LEU A 222 3.12 -2.14 13.93
N GLN A 223 1.84 -2.54 14.10
CA GLN A 223 0.83 -1.67 14.72
C GLN A 223 1.24 -1.24 16.14
N SER A 224 1.73 -2.18 16.95
CA SER A 224 2.19 -1.90 18.33
C SER A 224 3.35 -0.91 18.36
N MET A 225 4.37 -1.09 17.50
CA MET A 225 5.52 -0.20 17.41
C MET A 225 5.11 1.22 17.01
N LEU A 226 4.27 1.36 15.99
CA LEU A 226 3.78 2.67 15.54
C LEU A 226 2.84 3.33 16.55
N THR A 227 2.12 2.55 17.34
CA THR A 227 1.30 3.09 18.43
C THR A 227 2.18 3.76 19.49
N VAL A 228 3.33 3.16 19.83
CA VAL A 228 4.28 3.76 20.79
C VAL A 228 4.80 5.09 20.24
N VAL A 229 5.30 5.10 18.99
CA VAL A 229 5.80 6.34 18.37
C VAL A 229 4.73 7.42 18.31
N ALA A 230 3.52 7.08 17.86
CA ALA A 230 2.44 8.07 17.81
C ALA A 230 2.14 8.68 19.18
N ASN A 231 2.11 7.86 20.24
CA ASN A 231 1.87 8.34 21.61
C ASN A 231 2.99 9.26 22.11
N GLU A 232 4.25 8.94 21.83
CA GLU A 232 5.41 9.76 22.23
C GLU A 232 5.40 11.13 21.53
N HIS A 233 4.84 11.21 20.33
CA HIS A 233 4.67 12.47 19.60
C HIS A 233 3.31 13.14 19.80
N ASN A 234 2.46 12.67 20.71
CA ASN A 234 1.08 13.14 20.90
C ASN A 234 0.24 13.08 19.62
N ALA A 235 0.55 12.18 18.71
CA ALA A 235 -0.16 11.95 17.46
C ALA A 235 -1.16 10.80 17.59
N ARG A 236 -2.23 10.84 16.80
CA ARG A 236 -3.21 9.76 16.76
C ARG A 236 -2.75 8.68 15.77
N PHE A 237 -2.69 7.43 16.22
CA PHE A 237 -2.42 6.29 15.34
C PHE A 237 -3.72 5.77 14.71
N ASN A 238 -3.69 5.60 13.38
CA ASN A 238 -4.79 5.06 12.60
C ASN A 238 -4.28 3.90 11.74
N VAL A 239 -5.00 2.78 11.75
CA VAL A 239 -4.73 1.64 10.88
C VAL A 239 -5.92 1.36 9.99
N VAL A 240 -5.68 1.18 8.70
CA VAL A 240 -6.73 0.87 7.73
C VAL A 240 -7.17 -0.59 7.91
N PRO A 241 -8.47 -0.88 8.07
CA PRO A 241 -8.98 -2.24 8.15
C PRO A 241 -8.56 -3.07 6.92
N LYS A 242 -8.26 -4.36 7.13
CA LYS A 242 -7.71 -5.26 6.11
C LYS A 242 -8.48 -5.24 4.79
N GLU A 243 -9.80 -5.14 4.84
CA GLU A 243 -10.68 -5.11 3.65
C GLU A 243 -10.44 -3.90 2.74
N TYR A 244 -9.96 -2.78 3.30
CA TYR A 244 -9.64 -1.55 2.57
C TYR A 244 -8.13 -1.32 2.44
N ALA A 245 -7.31 -1.98 3.24
CA ALA A 245 -5.85 -1.90 3.17
C ALA A 245 -5.27 -2.67 1.98
N LEU A 246 -5.94 -3.74 1.54
CA LEU A 246 -5.61 -4.49 0.32
C LEU A 246 -6.15 -3.77 -0.92
N ASP A 247 -5.63 -4.16 -2.10
CA ASP A 247 -6.11 -3.67 -3.39
C ASP A 247 -7.62 -3.92 -3.55
N ASN A 248 -8.37 -2.87 -3.81
CA ASN A 248 -9.82 -2.95 -3.99
C ASN A 248 -10.34 -1.88 -4.95
N GLY A 249 -11.52 -2.11 -5.52
CA GLY A 249 -12.15 -1.15 -6.43
C GLY A 249 -12.68 0.11 -5.74
N ALA A 250 -13.00 0.03 -4.45
CA ALA A 250 -13.58 1.15 -3.70
C ALA A 250 -12.57 2.29 -3.52
N MET A 251 -11.27 2.00 -3.30
CA MET A 251 -10.24 3.04 -3.20
C MET A 251 -10.09 3.84 -4.50
N ILE A 252 -10.17 3.16 -5.65
CA ILE A 252 -10.11 3.82 -6.96
C ILE A 252 -11.37 4.65 -7.20
N ALA A 253 -12.55 4.11 -6.88
CA ALA A 253 -13.82 4.81 -7.02
C ALA A 253 -13.90 6.04 -6.11
N TRP A 254 -13.44 5.92 -4.86
CA TRP A 254 -13.41 7.04 -3.91
C TRP A 254 -12.51 8.18 -4.41
N THR A 255 -11.25 7.86 -4.75
CA THR A 255 -10.32 8.87 -5.26
C THR A 255 -10.81 9.46 -6.58
N GLY A 256 -11.45 8.64 -7.43
CA GLY A 256 -12.14 9.10 -8.64
C GLY A 256 -13.28 10.07 -8.33
N THR A 257 -14.02 9.86 -7.26
CA THR A 257 -15.09 10.76 -6.81
C THR A 257 -14.50 12.11 -6.36
N LEU A 258 -13.39 12.09 -5.62
CA LEU A 258 -12.69 13.31 -5.22
C LEU A 258 -12.20 14.10 -6.44
N ALA A 259 -11.55 13.42 -7.38
CA ALA A 259 -11.08 14.00 -8.63
C ALA A 259 -12.24 14.59 -9.46
N TYR A 260 -13.34 13.84 -9.60
CA TYR A 260 -14.53 14.28 -10.34
C TYR A 260 -15.15 15.55 -9.75
N LYS A 261 -15.29 15.63 -8.42
CA LYS A 261 -15.80 16.82 -7.73
C LYS A 261 -14.92 18.07 -7.95
N HIS A 262 -13.65 17.88 -8.27
CA HIS A 262 -12.69 18.94 -8.59
C HIS A 262 -12.46 19.11 -10.10
N SER A 263 -13.40 18.57 -10.92
CA SER A 263 -13.38 18.67 -12.39
C SER A 263 -12.12 18.09 -13.04
N ILE A 264 -11.47 17.13 -12.38
CA ILE A 264 -10.30 16.42 -12.91
C ILE A 264 -10.79 15.23 -13.72
N THR A 265 -10.48 15.23 -15.02
CA THR A 265 -10.79 14.15 -15.94
C THR A 265 -9.56 13.79 -16.76
N THR A 266 -9.59 12.62 -17.40
CA THR A 266 -8.51 12.13 -18.25
C THR A 266 -9.04 11.94 -19.66
N PRO A 267 -8.62 12.75 -20.64
CA PRO A 267 -8.93 12.51 -22.05
C PRO A 267 -8.51 11.08 -22.47
N ILE A 268 -9.26 10.46 -23.37
CA ILE A 268 -9.01 9.06 -23.76
C ILE A 268 -7.61 8.90 -24.34
N GLU A 269 -7.12 9.85 -25.12
CA GLU A 269 -5.76 9.90 -25.66
C GLU A 269 -4.67 9.94 -24.59
N ASN A 270 -4.97 10.49 -23.41
CA ASN A 270 -4.05 10.61 -22.27
C ASN A 270 -4.22 9.48 -21.24
N SER A 271 -5.11 8.51 -21.51
CA SER A 271 -5.44 7.42 -20.59
C SER A 271 -4.49 6.22 -20.69
N THR A 272 -3.31 6.40 -21.33
CA THR A 272 -2.25 5.37 -21.37
C THR A 272 -1.80 5.02 -19.96
N VAL A 273 -1.60 3.71 -19.71
CA VAL A 273 -1.15 3.23 -18.39
C VAL A 273 0.27 3.67 -18.07
N LYS A 274 0.52 4.03 -16.82
CA LYS A 274 1.79 4.52 -16.32
C LYS A 274 2.39 3.48 -15.38
N LEU A 275 3.31 2.65 -15.88
CA LEU A 275 3.91 1.56 -15.09
C LEU A 275 4.69 2.07 -13.88
N LYS A 276 5.34 3.23 -14.04
CA LYS A 276 6.07 3.97 -13.00
C LYS A 276 5.44 5.34 -12.89
N TRP A 277 4.61 5.54 -11.90
CA TRP A 277 3.96 6.83 -11.63
C TRP A 277 4.11 7.15 -10.15
N ARG A 278 5.08 7.99 -9.83
CA ARG A 278 5.41 8.32 -8.45
C ARG A 278 4.27 9.04 -7.74
N LEU A 279 4.14 8.79 -6.44
CA LEU A 279 3.17 9.42 -5.56
C LEU A 279 3.30 10.95 -5.55
N ASP A 280 4.52 11.45 -5.48
CA ASP A 280 4.88 12.87 -5.42
C ASP A 280 4.71 13.64 -6.74
N GLN A 281 4.30 12.97 -7.81
CA GLN A 281 4.00 13.58 -9.12
C GLN A 281 2.51 13.82 -9.34
N VAL A 282 1.67 13.51 -8.36
CA VAL A 282 0.20 13.57 -8.50
C VAL A 282 -0.33 14.69 -7.64
N PRO A 283 -0.86 15.77 -8.24
CA PRO A 283 -1.53 16.80 -7.46
C PRO A 283 -2.84 16.25 -6.85
N VAL A 284 -3.08 16.61 -5.61
CA VAL A 284 -4.29 16.25 -4.85
C VAL A 284 -5.03 17.49 -4.37
N PRO A 285 -5.64 18.25 -5.29
CA PRO A 285 -6.22 19.56 -4.99
C PRO A 285 -7.47 19.54 -4.12
N TRP A 286 -8.00 18.35 -3.85
CA TRP A 286 -9.16 18.16 -2.96
C TRP A 286 -8.79 18.22 -1.47
N ILE A 287 -7.51 18.20 -1.13
CA ILE A 287 -7.05 18.48 0.23
C ILE A 287 -6.81 20.00 0.28
N GLN A 288 -7.73 20.72 0.90
CA GLN A 288 -7.55 22.15 1.16
C GLN A 288 -6.65 22.26 2.38
N GLY A 289 -5.51 22.94 2.24
CA GLY A 289 -4.73 23.37 3.39
C GLY A 289 -5.60 24.35 4.20
N GLU A 290 -5.70 24.09 5.49
CA GLU A 290 -6.24 25.07 6.43
C GLU A 290 -5.36 26.31 6.50
#